data_754ab2f26d74d7ea595a8a07c9bfdaa0
#
_entry.id   754ab2f26d74d7ea595a8a07c9bfdaa0
#
_cell.length_a   1.000
_cell.length_b   1.000
_cell.length_c   1.000
_cell.angle_alpha   90.00
_cell.angle_beta   90.00
_cell.angle_gamma   90.00
#
_symmetry.space_group_name_H-M   'P 1'
#
loop_
_entity.id
_entity.type
_entity.pdbx_description
1 polymer ?
#
loop_
_entity_poly.entity_id
_entity_poly.type
_entity_poly.pdbx_seq_one_letter_code
_entity_poly.pdbx_strand_id
1 'polypeptide(L)'
;MSGFKVLVADDSPVYRKLVEHALAEDSCSVFFANSGHQAIELFERESPDLVVTDWMMPDLTGIELCQRIRTNAQSSTYTYTYVIILTSNAEKENVVKGLSAGADDYLTKPFHRDELLARVHVGRRLIDLHRQIEAKNRLLEELALTDSLTGLPNRRAIEDWSARQLSGAARHGFSLWAVLMDLDHFKSVNDTYGHDAGDTVLKKFGEVLRDNTRLSDICGRIGGEEFLLILTHADEKSVLVVVERIRKHLAAERFIWNGSTAQVTASFGVAGFSGKQAPGFNQLVAQADAALYRAKDQGRNRVELVPATSA
;
A
#
# COMPACT_ATOMS: atom_id res chain seq x y z
N MET A 1 -19.69 -0.59 -8.82
CA MET A 1 -18.66 -1.12 -9.75
C MET A 1 -18.53 -0.12 -10.87
N SER A 2 -17.36 0.48 -11.09
CA SER A 2 -17.11 1.36 -12.23
C SER A 2 -17.21 0.49 -13.50
N GLY A 3 -18.04 0.90 -14.46
CA GLY A 3 -18.19 0.19 -15.73
C GLY A 3 -16.87 0.14 -16.51
N PHE A 4 -16.72 -0.81 -17.42
CA PHE A 4 -15.58 -0.94 -18.32
C PHE A 4 -15.49 0.30 -19.21
N LYS A 5 -14.34 0.98 -19.23
CA LYS A 5 -14.13 2.24 -19.93
C LYS A 5 -13.27 2.03 -21.18
N VAL A 6 -13.74 2.54 -22.32
CA VAL A 6 -13.02 2.45 -23.61
C VAL A 6 -12.78 3.85 -24.15
N LEU A 7 -11.54 4.17 -24.46
CA LEU A 7 -11.17 5.39 -25.20
C LEU A 7 -10.95 5.04 -26.67
N VAL A 8 -11.60 5.76 -27.56
CA VAL A 8 -11.47 5.62 -29.02
C VAL A 8 -10.85 6.90 -29.58
N ALA A 9 -9.65 6.79 -30.12
CA ALA A 9 -8.90 7.88 -30.72
C ALA A 9 -8.75 7.65 -32.23
N ASP A 10 -9.46 8.42 -33.06
CA ASP A 10 -9.44 8.32 -34.52
C ASP A 10 -9.88 9.68 -35.08
N ASP A 11 -9.18 10.25 -36.03
CA ASP A 11 -9.55 11.53 -36.65
C ASP A 11 -10.77 11.40 -37.58
N SER A 12 -11.00 10.20 -38.13
CA SER A 12 -12.13 9.90 -39.01
C SER A 12 -13.45 9.74 -38.22
N PRO A 13 -14.45 10.58 -38.44
CA PRO A 13 -15.76 10.42 -37.81
C PRO A 13 -16.47 9.12 -38.22
N VAL A 14 -16.12 8.56 -39.38
CA VAL A 14 -16.69 7.29 -39.86
C VAL A 14 -16.24 6.13 -38.99
N TYR A 15 -14.94 6.03 -38.70
CA TYR A 15 -14.41 4.95 -37.85
C TYR A 15 -14.83 5.11 -36.41
N ARG A 16 -14.88 6.34 -35.85
CA ARG A 16 -15.44 6.56 -34.52
C ARG A 16 -16.88 6.06 -34.38
N LYS A 17 -17.76 6.37 -35.35
CA LYS A 17 -19.14 5.86 -35.40
C LYS A 17 -19.21 4.35 -35.54
N LEU A 18 -18.31 3.76 -36.36
CA LEU A 18 -18.26 2.30 -36.53
C LEU A 18 -17.92 1.61 -35.18
N VAL A 19 -16.93 2.12 -34.44
CA VAL A 19 -16.54 1.60 -33.14
C VAL A 19 -17.66 1.84 -32.11
N GLU A 20 -18.27 3.03 -32.10
CA GLU A 20 -19.42 3.36 -31.26
C GLU A 20 -20.56 2.35 -31.46
N HIS A 21 -20.93 2.11 -32.72
CA HIS A 21 -21.99 1.16 -33.04
C HIS A 21 -21.61 -0.30 -32.70
N ALA A 22 -20.35 -0.66 -32.85
CA ALA A 22 -19.86 -1.98 -32.47
C ALA A 22 -19.98 -2.21 -30.95
N LEU A 23 -19.67 -1.21 -30.15
CA LEU A 23 -19.66 -1.29 -28.71
C LEU A 23 -21.01 -0.94 -28.03
N ALA A 24 -22.04 -0.54 -28.81
CA ALA A 24 -23.32 -0.07 -28.27
C ALA A 24 -24.07 -1.12 -27.42
N GLU A 25 -23.87 -2.41 -27.69
CA GLU A 25 -24.50 -3.51 -26.96
C GLU A 25 -23.61 -4.03 -25.79
N ASP A 26 -22.33 -3.59 -25.73
CA ASP A 26 -21.43 -3.93 -24.64
C ASP A 26 -21.63 -2.97 -23.45
N SER A 27 -21.66 -3.54 -22.25
CA SER A 27 -21.77 -2.75 -21.02
C SER A 27 -20.46 -1.99 -20.75
N CYS A 28 -20.17 -0.96 -21.55
CA CYS A 28 -18.98 -0.12 -21.41
C CYS A 28 -19.31 1.37 -21.58
N SER A 29 -18.48 2.23 -20.99
CA SER A 29 -18.51 3.68 -21.20
C SER A 29 -17.47 4.03 -22.26
N VAL A 30 -17.89 4.63 -23.38
CA VAL A 30 -17.00 4.95 -24.49
C VAL A 30 -16.73 6.45 -24.53
N PHE A 31 -15.46 6.83 -24.64
CA PHE A 31 -14.98 8.21 -24.80
C PHE A 31 -14.32 8.36 -26.16
N PHE A 32 -14.53 9.49 -26.82
CA PHE A 32 -14.03 9.71 -28.17
C PHE A 32 -13.06 10.89 -28.24
N ALA A 33 -11.92 10.68 -28.88
CA ALA A 33 -10.94 11.69 -29.24
C ALA A 33 -10.80 11.76 -30.77
N ASN A 34 -10.61 12.98 -31.28
CA ASN A 34 -10.38 13.22 -32.73
C ASN A 34 -8.91 13.58 -33.03
N SER A 35 -8.05 13.61 -32.02
CA SER A 35 -6.62 13.86 -32.14
C SER A 35 -5.84 13.19 -31.01
N GLY A 36 -4.53 13.05 -31.16
CA GLY A 36 -3.68 12.43 -30.16
C GLY A 36 -3.58 13.23 -28.86
N HIS A 37 -3.57 14.57 -28.92
CA HIS A 37 -3.59 15.41 -27.72
C HIS A 37 -4.88 15.24 -26.92
N GLN A 38 -6.03 15.28 -27.57
CA GLN A 38 -7.31 15.03 -26.92
C GLN A 38 -7.38 13.62 -26.31
N ALA A 39 -6.76 12.64 -26.98
CA ALA A 39 -6.70 11.28 -26.45
C ALA A 39 -5.89 11.20 -25.14
N ILE A 40 -4.78 11.94 -25.03
CA ILE A 40 -4.00 12.01 -23.79
C ILE A 40 -4.79 12.67 -22.68
N GLU A 41 -5.44 13.82 -22.92
CA GLU A 41 -6.27 14.50 -21.91
C GLU A 41 -7.39 13.60 -21.40
N LEU A 42 -8.07 12.88 -22.30
CA LEU A 42 -9.11 11.92 -21.92
C LEU A 42 -8.54 10.72 -21.18
N PHE A 43 -7.37 10.22 -21.58
CA PHE A 43 -6.71 9.12 -20.93
C PHE A 43 -6.37 9.46 -19.46
N GLU A 44 -5.79 10.63 -19.21
CA GLU A 44 -5.43 11.08 -17.85
C GLU A 44 -6.66 11.33 -16.97
N ARG A 45 -7.72 11.92 -17.54
CA ARG A 45 -8.94 12.24 -16.81
C ARG A 45 -9.81 11.03 -16.50
N GLU A 46 -10.00 10.14 -17.47
CA GLU A 46 -10.97 9.04 -17.37
C GLU A 46 -10.34 7.72 -16.94
N SER A 47 -9.02 7.57 -17.07
CA SER A 47 -8.30 6.32 -16.80
C SER A 47 -8.95 5.10 -17.46
N PRO A 48 -9.00 5.05 -18.81
CA PRO A 48 -9.70 3.99 -19.53
C PRO A 48 -9.00 2.63 -19.38
N ASP A 49 -9.81 1.58 -19.40
CA ASP A 49 -9.35 0.19 -19.34
C ASP A 49 -8.76 -0.25 -20.68
N LEU A 50 -9.37 0.22 -21.78
CA LEU A 50 -8.99 -0.14 -23.15
C LEU A 50 -8.92 1.10 -24.01
N VAL A 51 -7.90 1.17 -24.86
CA VAL A 51 -7.73 2.21 -25.89
C VAL A 51 -7.75 1.58 -27.26
N VAL A 52 -8.61 2.11 -28.13
CA VAL A 52 -8.59 1.82 -29.57
C VAL A 52 -8.10 3.09 -30.25
N THR A 53 -6.93 3.06 -30.88
CA THR A 53 -6.33 4.24 -31.50
C THR A 53 -6.02 4.02 -32.96
N ASP A 54 -6.29 5.03 -33.80
CA ASP A 54 -5.75 5.02 -35.15
C ASP A 54 -4.22 5.13 -35.12
N TRP A 55 -3.57 4.53 -36.12
CA TRP A 55 -2.14 4.65 -36.35
C TRP A 55 -1.73 6.10 -36.66
N MET A 56 -2.45 6.74 -37.55
CA MET A 56 -2.18 8.10 -38.02
C MET A 56 -3.27 9.05 -37.55
N MET A 57 -2.89 9.99 -36.70
CA MET A 57 -3.77 11.08 -36.27
C MET A 57 -3.03 12.41 -36.37
N PRO A 58 -3.75 13.55 -36.50
CA PRO A 58 -3.12 14.86 -36.36
C PRO A 58 -2.39 14.98 -35.04
N ASP A 59 -1.28 15.73 -35.02
CA ASP A 59 -0.50 16.15 -33.86
C ASP A 59 0.26 15.03 -33.12
N LEU A 60 -0.29 13.85 -32.98
CA LEU A 60 0.34 12.70 -32.32
C LEU A 60 -0.14 11.39 -32.93
N THR A 61 0.76 10.50 -33.30
CA THR A 61 0.45 9.18 -33.83
C THR A 61 -0.05 8.21 -32.75
N GLY A 62 -0.79 7.17 -33.15
CA GLY A 62 -1.23 6.12 -32.22
C GLY A 62 -0.06 5.37 -31.55
N ILE A 63 1.09 5.27 -32.24
CA ILE A 63 2.32 4.72 -31.65
C ILE A 63 2.84 5.60 -30.51
N GLU A 64 2.93 6.90 -30.72
CA GLU A 64 3.39 7.84 -29.70
C GLU A 64 2.42 7.91 -28.52
N LEU A 65 1.11 7.82 -28.78
CA LEU A 65 0.09 7.69 -27.74
C LEU A 65 0.32 6.42 -26.90
N CYS A 66 0.53 5.28 -27.57
CA CYS A 66 0.82 4.02 -26.89
C CYS A 66 2.06 4.10 -26.02
N GLN A 67 3.16 4.66 -26.52
CA GLN A 67 4.40 4.85 -25.76
C GLN A 67 4.19 5.73 -24.52
N ARG A 68 3.41 6.80 -24.61
CA ARG A 68 3.07 7.66 -23.48
C ARG A 68 2.22 6.91 -22.44
N ILE A 69 1.24 6.12 -22.86
CA ILE A 69 0.45 5.27 -21.98
C ILE A 69 1.38 4.31 -21.20
N ARG A 70 2.34 3.67 -21.87
CA ARG A 70 3.29 2.73 -21.24
C ARG A 70 4.28 3.42 -20.31
N THR A 71 4.70 4.64 -20.61
CA THR A 71 5.60 5.41 -19.73
C THR A 71 4.88 5.86 -18.45
N ASN A 72 3.63 6.31 -18.57
CA ASN A 72 2.81 6.67 -17.42
C ASN A 72 2.46 5.46 -16.53
N ALA A 73 2.32 4.27 -17.09
CA ALA A 73 2.07 3.02 -16.36
C ALA A 73 3.23 2.59 -15.43
N GLN A 74 4.44 3.18 -15.56
CA GLN A 74 5.57 2.94 -14.64
C GLN A 74 5.45 3.71 -13.32
N SER A 75 4.55 4.69 -13.21
CA SER A 75 4.22 5.31 -11.93
C SER A 75 3.17 4.46 -11.21
N SER A 76 3.41 4.16 -9.92
CA SER A 76 2.69 3.18 -9.08
C SER A 76 1.18 3.37 -8.90
N THR A 77 0.56 4.26 -9.66
CA THR A 77 -0.86 4.67 -9.52
C THR A 77 -1.73 4.23 -10.71
N TYR A 78 -1.16 3.72 -11.81
CA TYR A 78 -1.92 3.40 -13.02
C TYR A 78 -2.18 1.91 -13.17
N THR A 79 -3.44 1.56 -13.37
CA THR A 79 -3.90 0.22 -13.75
C THR A 79 -3.50 -0.08 -15.20
N TYR A 80 -3.21 -1.33 -15.51
CA TYR A 80 -2.91 -1.75 -16.88
C TYR A 80 -4.04 -1.40 -17.86
N THR A 81 -3.68 -0.74 -18.97
CA THR A 81 -4.59 -0.38 -20.07
C THR A 81 -4.25 -1.20 -21.31
N TYR A 82 -5.24 -1.87 -21.88
CA TYR A 82 -5.08 -2.62 -23.14
C TYR A 82 -5.18 -1.69 -24.35
N VAL A 83 -4.21 -1.75 -25.27
CA VAL A 83 -4.13 -0.85 -26.43
C VAL A 83 -4.24 -1.63 -27.73
N ILE A 84 -5.26 -1.28 -28.55
CA ILE A 84 -5.48 -1.79 -29.91
C ILE A 84 -5.15 -0.67 -30.90
N ILE A 85 -4.25 -0.91 -31.85
CA ILE A 85 -3.94 0.04 -32.91
C ILE A 85 -4.71 -0.32 -34.17
N LEU A 86 -5.46 0.62 -34.73
CA LEU A 86 -6.11 0.53 -36.04
C LEU A 86 -5.13 0.97 -37.13
N THR A 87 -4.91 0.17 -38.17
CA THR A 87 -3.97 0.50 -39.24
C THR A 87 -4.57 0.26 -40.61
N SER A 88 -4.30 1.16 -41.59
CA SER A 88 -4.67 0.98 -43.00
C SER A 88 -3.66 0.11 -43.77
N ASN A 89 -2.49 -0.17 -43.16
CA ASN A 89 -1.42 -0.91 -43.82
C ASN A 89 -1.05 -2.16 -42.99
N ALA A 90 -1.32 -3.33 -43.56
CA ALA A 90 -1.04 -4.64 -42.97
C ALA A 90 0.41 -5.12 -43.23
N GLU A 91 1.32 -4.26 -43.70
CA GLU A 91 2.70 -4.64 -43.90
C GLU A 91 3.34 -5.11 -42.56
N LYS A 92 4.06 -6.22 -42.63
CA LYS A 92 4.67 -6.84 -41.44
C LYS A 92 5.51 -5.87 -40.61
N GLU A 93 6.22 -4.94 -41.26
CA GLU A 93 7.07 -3.95 -40.60
C GLU A 93 6.27 -3.00 -39.69
N ASN A 94 5.06 -2.58 -40.10
CA ASN A 94 4.21 -1.68 -39.32
C ASN A 94 3.59 -2.41 -38.12
N VAL A 95 3.14 -3.65 -38.34
CA VAL A 95 2.66 -4.51 -37.23
C VAL A 95 3.74 -4.68 -36.14
N VAL A 96 4.98 -5.01 -36.55
CA VAL A 96 6.12 -5.16 -35.62
C VAL A 96 6.41 -3.85 -34.89
N LYS A 97 6.37 -2.70 -35.56
CA LYS A 97 6.57 -1.38 -34.94
C LYS A 97 5.51 -1.08 -33.88
N GLY A 98 4.23 -1.33 -34.19
CA GLY A 98 3.12 -1.10 -33.25
C GLY A 98 3.25 -1.97 -31.98
N LEU A 99 3.49 -3.27 -32.14
CA LEU A 99 3.69 -4.19 -31.03
C LEU A 99 4.96 -3.85 -30.22
N SER A 100 6.05 -3.48 -30.90
CA SER A 100 7.29 -3.05 -30.24
C SER A 100 7.15 -1.74 -29.46
N ALA A 101 6.19 -0.88 -29.84
CA ALA A 101 5.84 0.34 -29.11
C ALA A 101 4.99 0.06 -27.84
N GLY A 102 4.61 -1.21 -27.63
CA GLY A 102 3.86 -1.64 -26.45
C GLY A 102 2.35 -1.77 -26.67
N ALA A 103 1.87 -1.76 -27.94
CA ALA A 103 0.49 -2.12 -28.23
C ALA A 103 0.26 -3.61 -27.95
N ASP A 104 -0.93 -3.94 -27.47
CA ASP A 104 -1.30 -5.32 -27.13
C ASP A 104 -1.88 -6.05 -28.34
N ASP A 105 -2.49 -5.29 -29.26
CA ASP A 105 -3.09 -5.84 -30.46
C ASP A 105 -3.16 -4.79 -31.58
N TYR A 106 -3.46 -5.24 -32.78
CA TYR A 106 -3.71 -4.38 -33.93
C TYR A 106 -4.91 -4.89 -34.74
N LEU A 107 -5.55 -4.00 -35.50
CA LEU A 107 -6.67 -4.32 -36.34
C LEU A 107 -6.55 -3.53 -37.67
N THR A 108 -6.68 -4.24 -38.82
CA THR A 108 -6.51 -3.62 -40.14
C THR A 108 -7.81 -3.01 -40.61
N LYS A 109 -7.77 -1.77 -41.09
CA LYS A 109 -8.88 -1.08 -41.74
C LYS A 109 -8.95 -1.49 -43.24
N PRO A 110 -10.14 -1.74 -43.79
CA PRO A 110 -11.45 -1.80 -43.13
C PRO A 110 -11.61 -3.10 -42.33
N PHE A 111 -12.26 -3.04 -41.14
CA PHE A 111 -12.53 -4.17 -40.29
C PHE A 111 -14.03 -4.44 -40.11
N HIS A 112 -14.37 -5.67 -39.78
CA HIS A 112 -15.72 -6.06 -39.42
C HIS A 112 -16.00 -5.84 -37.93
N ARG A 113 -17.27 -5.56 -37.57
CA ARG A 113 -17.73 -5.39 -36.18
C ARG A 113 -17.26 -6.53 -35.28
N ASP A 114 -17.47 -7.76 -35.72
CA ASP A 114 -17.18 -8.96 -34.92
C ASP A 114 -15.68 -9.14 -34.65
N GLU A 115 -14.82 -8.68 -35.55
CA GLU A 115 -13.37 -8.72 -35.38
C GLU A 115 -12.92 -7.72 -34.32
N LEU A 116 -13.46 -6.50 -34.34
CA LEU A 116 -13.20 -5.52 -33.28
C LEU A 116 -13.68 -6.04 -31.91
N LEU A 117 -14.92 -6.55 -31.83
CA LEU A 117 -15.50 -7.08 -30.60
C LEU A 117 -14.68 -8.24 -30.03
N ALA A 118 -14.23 -9.16 -30.90
CA ALA A 118 -13.38 -10.27 -30.44
C ALA A 118 -12.10 -9.77 -29.75
N ARG A 119 -11.44 -8.73 -30.29
CA ARG A 119 -10.24 -8.12 -29.70
C ARG A 119 -10.54 -7.36 -28.40
N VAL A 120 -11.63 -6.61 -28.38
CA VAL A 120 -12.10 -5.93 -27.15
C VAL A 120 -12.40 -6.93 -26.04
N HIS A 121 -13.03 -8.06 -26.34
CA HIS A 121 -13.31 -9.13 -25.39
C HIS A 121 -12.02 -9.81 -24.91
N VAL A 122 -11.01 -9.97 -25.77
CA VAL A 122 -9.68 -10.46 -25.36
C VAL A 122 -9.05 -9.46 -24.38
N GLY A 123 -9.06 -8.17 -24.74
CA GLY A 123 -8.54 -7.10 -23.88
C GLY A 123 -9.22 -7.07 -22.51
N ARG A 124 -10.57 -7.10 -22.47
CA ARG A 124 -11.34 -7.14 -21.21
C ARG A 124 -10.91 -8.31 -20.33
N ARG A 125 -10.79 -9.49 -20.90
CA ARG A 125 -10.38 -10.71 -20.17
C ARG A 125 -8.97 -10.59 -19.59
N LEU A 126 -8.02 -10.01 -20.34
CA LEU A 126 -6.65 -9.77 -19.86
C LEU A 126 -6.61 -8.73 -18.73
N ILE A 127 -7.38 -7.66 -18.82
CA ILE A 127 -7.52 -6.63 -17.79
C ILE A 127 -8.10 -7.23 -16.50
N ASP A 128 -9.14 -8.05 -16.62
CA ASP A 128 -9.75 -8.71 -15.47
C ASP A 128 -8.77 -9.68 -14.78
N LEU A 129 -7.99 -10.44 -15.56
CA LEU A 129 -6.93 -11.29 -15.02
C LEU A 129 -5.84 -10.47 -14.31
N HIS A 130 -5.42 -9.36 -14.90
CA HIS A 130 -4.43 -8.47 -14.29
C HIS A 130 -4.92 -7.91 -12.95
N ARG A 131 -6.17 -7.42 -12.90
CA ARG A 131 -6.82 -6.96 -11.66
C ARG A 131 -6.90 -8.04 -10.59
N GLN A 132 -7.18 -9.29 -10.98
CA GLN A 132 -7.20 -10.42 -10.04
C GLN A 132 -5.81 -10.72 -9.49
N ILE A 133 -4.77 -10.66 -10.32
CA ILE A 133 -3.38 -10.84 -9.88
C ILE A 133 -2.97 -9.73 -8.90
N GLU A 134 -3.26 -8.48 -9.23
CA GLU A 134 -2.96 -7.35 -8.34
C GLU A 134 -3.70 -7.45 -6.99
N ALA A 135 -4.98 -7.81 -7.02
CA ALA A 135 -5.76 -8.00 -5.80
C ALA A 135 -5.19 -9.14 -4.93
N LYS A 136 -4.79 -10.26 -5.55
CA LYS A 136 -4.13 -11.36 -4.84
C LYS A 136 -2.77 -10.95 -4.26
N ASN A 137 -1.97 -10.20 -5.01
CA ASN A 137 -0.68 -9.72 -4.54
C ASN A 137 -0.85 -8.78 -3.34
N ARG A 138 -1.80 -7.84 -3.37
CA ARG A 138 -2.12 -6.97 -2.23
C ARG A 138 -2.54 -7.79 -1.00
N LEU A 139 -3.40 -8.79 -1.20
CA LEU A 139 -3.81 -9.67 -0.10
C LEU A 139 -2.63 -10.46 0.48
N LEU A 140 -1.74 -10.97 -0.38
CA LEU A 140 -0.51 -11.65 0.08
C LEU A 140 0.42 -10.70 0.83
N GLU A 141 0.55 -9.46 0.40
CA GLU A 141 1.32 -8.42 1.10
C GLU A 141 0.69 -8.10 2.46
N GLU A 142 -0.63 -7.92 2.54
CA GLU A 142 -1.33 -7.72 3.81
C GLU A 142 -1.11 -8.90 4.77
N LEU A 143 -1.28 -10.13 4.30
CA LEU A 143 -1.04 -11.34 5.10
C LEU A 143 0.43 -11.50 5.52
N ALA A 144 1.37 -11.03 4.70
CA ALA A 144 2.81 -11.10 4.98
C ALA A 144 3.31 -10.00 5.92
N LEU A 145 2.59 -8.86 6.04
CA LEU A 145 3.03 -7.68 6.76
C LEU A 145 2.17 -7.31 7.98
N THR A 146 1.04 -7.99 8.21
CA THR A 146 0.15 -7.74 9.35
C THR A 146 0.13 -8.93 10.33
N ASP A 147 -0.11 -8.63 11.60
CA ASP A 147 -0.45 -9.61 12.62
C ASP A 147 -1.94 -9.92 12.53
N SER A 148 -2.31 -11.17 12.30
CA SER A 148 -3.69 -11.62 12.05
C SER A 148 -4.63 -11.40 13.22
N LEU A 149 -4.12 -11.33 14.45
CA LEU A 149 -4.92 -11.16 15.67
C LEU A 149 -5.26 -9.69 15.92
N THR A 150 -4.26 -8.81 15.82
CA THR A 150 -4.39 -7.39 16.20
C THR A 150 -4.64 -6.47 15.00
N GLY A 151 -4.38 -6.94 13.77
CA GLY A 151 -4.43 -6.14 12.54
C GLY A 151 -3.37 -5.04 12.48
N LEU A 152 -2.40 -5.05 13.39
CA LEU A 152 -1.24 -4.15 13.36
C LEU A 152 -0.15 -4.71 12.43
N PRO A 153 0.80 -3.88 11.97
CA PRO A 153 2.03 -4.33 11.37
C PRO A 153 2.70 -5.44 12.19
N ASN A 154 3.18 -6.47 11.51
CA ASN A 154 3.96 -7.53 12.15
C ASN A 154 5.44 -7.14 12.24
N ARG A 155 6.26 -8.00 12.85
CA ARG A 155 7.70 -7.79 13.00
C ARG A 155 8.39 -7.42 11.69
N ARG A 156 8.10 -8.14 10.61
CA ARG A 156 8.72 -7.91 9.29
C ARG A 156 8.37 -6.52 8.74
N ALA A 157 7.11 -6.11 8.82
CA ALA A 157 6.68 -4.79 8.38
C ALA A 157 7.40 -3.66 9.13
N ILE A 158 7.58 -3.82 10.46
CA ILE A 158 8.31 -2.84 11.28
C ILE A 158 9.79 -2.79 10.89
N GLU A 159 10.43 -3.94 10.70
CA GLU A 159 11.85 -4.05 10.30
C GLU A 159 12.08 -3.36 8.95
N ASP A 160 11.27 -3.68 7.93
CA ASP A 160 11.36 -3.11 6.59
C ASP A 160 11.11 -1.58 6.58
N TRP A 161 10.13 -1.11 7.33
CA TRP A 161 9.84 0.31 7.46
C TRP A 161 10.97 1.05 8.19
N SER A 162 11.44 0.49 9.30
CA SER A 162 12.50 1.08 10.13
C SER A 162 13.83 1.20 9.39
N ALA A 163 14.19 0.21 8.56
CA ALA A 163 15.40 0.27 7.75
C ALA A 163 15.41 1.49 6.81
N ARG A 164 14.26 1.80 6.20
CA ARG A 164 14.11 3.00 5.35
C ARG A 164 14.23 4.28 6.16
N GLN A 165 13.61 4.35 7.35
CA GLN A 165 13.66 5.53 8.21
C GLN A 165 15.07 5.76 8.79
N LEU A 166 15.77 4.72 9.22
CA LEU A 166 17.15 4.80 9.70
C LEU A 166 18.09 5.35 8.61
N SER A 167 17.94 4.87 7.38
CA SER A 167 18.69 5.40 6.23
C SER A 167 18.38 6.89 5.95
N GLY A 168 17.12 7.30 6.12
CA GLY A 168 16.68 8.69 6.03
C GLY A 168 17.25 9.54 7.16
N ALA A 169 17.19 9.07 8.39
CA ALA A 169 17.69 9.74 9.58
C ALA A 169 19.20 10.00 9.52
N ALA A 170 19.98 9.01 9.04
CA ALA A 170 21.41 9.17 8.83
C ALA A 170 21.77 10.28 7.81
N ARG A 171 20.92 10.47 6.78
CA ARG A 171 21.14 11.51 5.75
C ARG A 171 20.66 12.88 6.18
N HIS A 172 19.53 12.96 6.85
CA HIS A 172 18.84 14.22 7.15
C HIS A 172 18.93 14.67 8.60
N GLY A 173 19.48 13.82 9.50
CA GLY A 173 19.76 14.18 10.87
C GLY A 173 18.53 14.24 11.81
N PHE A 174 17.40 13.62 11.44
CA PHE A 174 16.25 13.56 12.34
C PHE A 174 16.37 12.44 13.38
N SER A 175 15.67 12.60 14.50
CA SER A 175 15.66 11.63 15.60
C SER A 175 14.74 10.44 15.29
N LEU A 176 15.10 9.27 15.81
CA LEU A 176 14.30 8.06 15.74
C LEU A 176 14.34 7.34 17.10
N TRP A 177 13.18 6.90 17.55
CA TRP A 177 12.99 6.28 18.85
C TRP A 177 12.29 4.94 18.70
N ALA A 178 12.81 3.92 19.38
CA ALA A 178 12.17 2.61 19.54
C ALA A 178 11.58 2.48 20.95
N VAL A 179 10.33 2.04 21.01
CA VAL A 179 9.61 1.74 22.25
C VAL A 179 9.21 0.29 22.20
N LEU A 180 9.89 -0.53 22.98
CA LEU A 180 9.52 -1.94 23.17
C LEU A 180 8.56 -2.06 24.33
N MET A 181 7.48 -2.79 24.16
CA MET A 181 6.38 -2.92 25.10
C MET A 181 6.04 -4.38 25.32
N ASP A 182 5.68 -4.72 26.56
CA ASP A 182 5.29 -6.07 26.95
C ASP A 182 4.16 -6.01 27.98
N LEU A 183 3.11 -6.82 27.77
CA LEU A 183 1.97 -6.88 28.67
C LEU A 183 2.33 -7.57 29.99
N ASP A 184 2.17 -6.86 31.08
CA ASP A 184 2.51 -7.35 32.39
C ASP A 184 1.63 -8.53 32.81
N HIS A 185 2.27 -9.62 33.27
CA HIS A 185 1.59 -10.83 33.75
C HIS A 185 0.62 -11.46 32.73
N PHE A 186 0.86 -11.30 31.42
CA PHE A 186 -0.04 -11.78 30.36
C PHE A 186 -0.29 -13.30 30.45
N LYS A 187 0.73 -14.09 30.81
CA LYS A 187 0.56 -15.52 31.06
C LYS A 187 -0.50 -15.79 32.13
N SER A 188 -0.50 -15.01 33.23
CA SER A 188 -1.51 -15.18 34.28
C SER A 188 -2.94 -14.88 33.79
N VAL A 189 -3.11 -13.96 32.87
CA VAL A 189 -4.40 -13.69 32.21
C VAL A 189 -4.87 -14.95 31.45
N ASN A 190 -4.00 -15.53 30.65
CA ASN A 190 -4.31 -16.75 29.91
C ASN A 190 -4.61 -17.93 30.82
N ASP A 191 -3.81 -18.13 31.86
CA ASP A 191 -3.97 -19.24 32.79
C ASP A 191 -5.25 -19.11 33.63
N THR A 192 -5.70 -17.87 33.92
CA THR A 192 -6.87 -17.62 34.77
C THR A 192 -8.17 -17.54 33.98
N TYR A 193 -8.15 -16.89 32.81
CA TYR A 193 -9.36 -16.55 32.05
C TYR A 193 -9.42 -17.21 30.67
N GLY A 194 -8.41 -18.00 30.30
CA GLY A 194 -8.31 -18.66 29.00
C GLY A 194 -7.68 -17.82 27.89
N HIS A 195 -7.30 -18.47 26.80
CA HIS A 195 -6.63 -17.82 25.68
C HIS A 195 -7.50 -16.77 24.97
N ASP A 196 -8.83 -16.95 24.91
CA ASP A 196 -9.74 -15.96 24.33
C ASP A 196 -9.72 -14.64 25.08
N ALA A 197 -9.50 -14.68 26.41
CA ALA A 197 -9.32 -13.48 27.22
C ALA A 197 -8.00 -12.78 26.90
N GLY A 198 -6.91 -13.54 26.75
CA GLY A 198 -5.63 -13.01 26.29
C GLY A 198 -5.72 -12.37 24.91
N ASP A 199 -6.39 -13.03 23.96
CA ASP A 199 -6.62 -12.49 22.62
C ASP A 199 -7.40 -11.16 22.66
N THR A 200 -8.37 -11.04 23.57
CA THR A 200 -9.12 -9.79 23.80
C THR A 200 -8.21 -8.67 24.28
N VAL A 201 -7.29 -8.98 25.20
CA VAL A 201 -6.30 -8.00 25.70
C VAL A 201 -5.35 -7.55 24.59
N LEU A 202 -4.84 -8.50 23.80
CA LEU A 202 -3.94 -8.20 22.69
C LEU A 202 -4.62 -7.31 21.63
N LYS A 203 -5.85 -7.60 21.24
CA LYS A 203 -6.65 -6.77 20.33
C LYS A 203 -6.85 -5.37 20.88
N LYS A 204 -7.25 -5.27 22.16
CA LYS A 204 -7.48 -3.98 22.79
C LYS A 204 -6.22 -3.14 22.89
N PHE A 205 -5.08 -3.76 23.24
CA PHE A 205 -3.81 -3.04 23.26
C PHE A 205 -3.42 -2.59 21.84
N GLY A 206 -3.69 -3.39 20.82
CA GLY A 206 -3.52 -2.99 19.43
C GLY A 206 -4.36 -1.76 19.06
N GLU A 207 -5.61 -1.67 19.51
CA GLU A 207 -6.46 -0.48 19.34
C GLU A 207 -5.86 0.76 20.04
N VAL A 208 -5.46 0.61 21.31
CA VAL A 208 -4.81 1.68 22.07
C VAL A 208 -3.56 2.21 21.36
N LEU A 209 -2.74 1.32 20.81
CA LEU A 209 -1.56 1.72 20.05
C LEU A 209 -1.93 2.48 18.79
N ARG A 210 -2.88 1.98 18.01
CA ARG A 210 -3.35 2.62 16.76
C ARG A 210 -3.87 4.02 17.00
N ASP A 211 -4.69 4.21 18.04
CA ASP A 211 -5.31 5.49 18.39
C ASP A 211 -4.30 6.53 18.89
N ASN A 212 -3.12 6.08 19.35
CA ASN A 212 -2.07 6.94 19.90
C ASN A 212 -0.85 7.09 18.98
N THR A 213 -0.85 6.47 17.80
CA THR A 213 0.26 6.51 16.82
C THR A 213 -0.13 7.35 15.61
N ARG A 214 0.79 8.22 15.15
CA ARG A 214 0.60 9.06 13.95
C ARG A 214 0.91 8.27 12.67
N LEU A 215 0.45 8.75 11.53
CA LEU A 215 0.77 8.17 10.21
C LEU A 215 2.29 8.19 9.88
N SER A 216 3.03 9.12 10.48
CA SER A 216 4.50 9.22 10.33
C SER A 216 5.28 8.18 11.15
N ASP A 217 4.62 7.47 12.01
CA ASP A 217 5.20 6.50 12.93
C ASP A 217 4.68 5.10 12.59
N ILE A 218 5.30 4.06 13.13
CA ILE A 218 4.81 2.69 12.97
C ILE A 218 4.73 1.99 14.31
N CYS A 219 3.63 1.30 14.55
CA CYS A 219 3.51 0.38 15.67
C CYS A 219 3.07 -0.99 15.18
N GLY A 220 3.45 -2.04 15.91
CA GLY A 220 3.04 -3.40 15.57
C GLY A 220 3.36 -4.42 16.64
N ARG A 221 2.89 -5.64 16.42
CA ARG A 221 3.15 -6.79 17.29
C ARG A 221 4.32 -7.59 16.75
N ILE A 222 5.32 -7.82 17.58
CA ILE A 222 6.54 -8.53 17.16
C ILE A 222 6.55 -10.00 17.58
N GLY A 223 5.67 -10.41 18.48
CA GLY A 223 5.48 -11.80 18.88
C GLY A 223 4.84 -11.91 20.28
N GLY A 224 4.10 -12.99 20.55
CA GLY A 224 3.52 -13.22 21.88
C GLY A 224 2.74 -12.02 22.42
N GLU A 225 3.21 -11.47 23.51
CA GLU A 225 2.69 -10.30 24.22
C GLU A 225 3.52 -9.02 23.99
N GLU A 226 4.47 -9.07 23.04
CA GLU A 226 5.41 -7.97 22.76
C GLU A 226 4.97 -7.12 21.57
N PHE A 227 5.07 -5.80 21.76
CA PHE A 227 4.78 -4.79 20.75
C PHE A 227 5.95 -3.82 20.59
N LEU A 228 6.11 -3.27 19.41
CA LEU A 228 7.15 -2.29 19.08
C LEU A 228 6.51 -1.07 18.41
N LEU A 229 6.90 0.12 18.90
CA LEU A 229 6.51 1.40 18.31
C LEU A 229 7.79 2.14 17.91
N ILE A 230 7.85 2.63 16.69
CA ILE A 230 8.93 3.50 16.21
C ILE A 230 8.38 4.89 15.97
N LEU A 231 8.94 5.87 16.66
CA LEU A 231 8.59 7.29 16.54
C LEU A 231 9.70 8.02 15.80
N THR A 232 9.31 8.91 14.89
CA THR A 232 10.23 9.72 14.09
C THR A 232 10.04 11.22 14.36
N HIS A 233 11.09 12.02 14.13
CA HIS A 233 11.01 13.47 14.25
C HIS A 233 10.51 13.99 15.61
N ALA A 234 10.82 13.28 16.71
CA ALA A 234 10.38 13.63 18.04
C ALA A 234 11.57 13.82 18.98
N ASP A 235 11.49 14.76 19.90
CA ASP A 235 12.42 14.88 21.01
C ASP A 235 12.07 13.90 22.15
N GLU A 236 12.98 13.69 23.07
CA GLU A 236 12.83 12.78 24.19
C GLU A 236 11.57 13.08 25.04
N LYS A 237 11.32 14.36 25.28
CA LYS A 237 10.15 14.82 26.05
C LYS A 237 8.83 14.43 25.37
N SER A 238 8.73 14.64 24.07
CA SER A 238 7.56 14.32 23.26
C SER A 238 7.32 12.81 23.22
N VAL A 239 8.39 12.03 23.08
CA VAL A 239 8.33 10.55 23.12
C VAL A 239 7.78 10.06 24.46
N LEU A 240 8.33 10.54 25.56
CA LEU A 240 7.86 10.14 26.91
C LEU A 240 6.39 10.50 27.14
N VAL A 241 5.93 11.66 26.63
CA VAL A 241 4.50 12.04 26.71
C VAL A 241 3.62 11.04 25.96
N VAL A 242 4.02 10.63 24.75
CA VAL A 242 3.26 9.65 23.97
C VAL A 242 3.22 8.29 24.66
N VAL A 243 4.38 7.79 25.11
CA VAL A 243 4.50 6.48 25.75
C VAL A 243 3.74 6.43 27.08
N GLU A 244 3.82 7.48 27.89
CA GLU A 244 3.06 7.58 29.15
C GLU A 244 1.55 7.67 28.90
N ARG A 245 1.12 8.30 27.83
CA ARG A 245 -0.30 8.32 27.43
C ARG A 245 -0.79 6.93 27.06
N ILE A 246 -0.02 6.17 26.27
CA ILE A 246 -0.33 4.78 25.92
C ILE A 246 -0.42 3.92 27.17
N ARG A 247 0.57 4.00 28.05
CA ARG A 247 0.61 3.25 29.32
C ARG A 247 -0.64 3.51 30.17
N LYS A 248 -0.98 4.79 30.37
CA LYS A 248 -2.14 5.20 31.16
C LYS A 248 -3.46 4.79 30.50
N HIS A 249 -3.56 4.84 29.19
CA HIS A 249 -4.74 4.44 28.46
C HIS A 249 -5.00 2.94 28.67
N LEU A 250 -3.99 2.08 28.47
CA LEU A 250 -4.13 0.65 28.72
C LEU A 250 -4.48 0.36 30.18
N ALA A 251 -3.79 0.99 31.13
CA ALA A 251 -4.03 0.79 32.58
C ALA A 251 -5.41 1.25 33.04
N ALA A 252 -6.08 2.13 32.28
CA ALA A 252 -7.46 2.56 32.54
C ALA A 252 -8.52 1.63 31.94
N GLU A 253 -8.15 0.76 31.00
CA GLU A 253 -9.06 -0.20 30.40
C GLU A 253 -9.54 -1.23 31.42
N ARG A 254 -10.83 -1.58 31.32
CA ARG A 254 -11.44 -2.58 32.19
C ARG A 254 -11.89 -3.76 31.36
N PHE A 255 -11.34 -4.90 31.67
CA PHE A 255 -11.72 -6.17 31.06
C PHE A 255 -12.70 -6.89 31.97
N ILE A 256 -13.82 -7.39 31.44
CA ILE A 256 -14.84 -8.07 32.21
C ILE A 256 -14.91 -9.52 31.73
N TRP A 257 -14.54 -10.46 32.63
CA TRP A 257 -14.60 -11.89 32.36
C TRP A 257 -15.30 -12.61 33.52
N ASN A 258 -16.27 -13.44 33.20
CA ASN A 258 -17.01 -14.22 34.20
C ASN A 258 -17.60 -13.36 35.34
N GLY A 259 -18.02 -12.13 35.04
CA GLY A 259 -18.54 -11.19 36.05
C GLY A 259 -17.47 -10.51 36.92
N SER A 260 -16.20 -10.80 36.72
CA SER A 260 -15.07 -10.16 37.42
C SER A 260 -14.42 -9.11 36.51
N THR A 261 -14.05 -7.98 37.10
CA THR A 261 -13.30 -6.92 36.41
C THR A 261 -11.80 -7.11 36.66
N ALA A 262 -11.02 -7.16 35.59
CA ALA A 262 -9.57 -7.20 35.61
C ALA A 262 -8.97 -5.97 34.93
N GLN A 263 -7.78 -5.58 35.38
CA GLN A 263 -6.94 -4.57 34.75
C GLN A 263 -5.67 -5.23 34.24
N VAL A 264 -5.20 -4.83 33.09
CA VAL A 264 -3.95 -5.27 32.49
C VAL A 264 -3.07 -4.04 32.25
N THR A 265 -1.80 -4.16 32.62
CA THR A 265 -0.80 -3.11 32.39
C THR A 265 0.27 -3.58 31.43
N ALA A 266 1.12 -2.67 31.00
CA ALA A 266 2.30 -3.00 30.21
C ALA A 266 3.52 -2.23 30.74
N SER A 267 4.68 -2.82 30.55
CA SER A 267 5.98 -2.20 30.79
C SER A 267 6.57 -1.73 29.47
N PHE A 268 7.31 -0.63 29.51
CA PHE A 268 7.81 0.07 28.32
C PHE A 268 9.30 0.35 28.46
N GLY A 269 10.08 -0.05 27.46
CA GLY A 269 11.48 0.30 27.32
C GLY A 269 11.67 1.22 26.11
N VAL A 270 12.30 2.37 26.35
CA VAL A 270 12.50 3.41 25.33
C VAL A 270 13.99 3.60 25.06
N ALA A 271 14.37 3.61 23.79
CA ALA A 271 15.71 3.96 23.35
C ALA A 271 15.63 4.81 22.07
N GLY A 272 16.55 5.73 21.91
CA GLY A 272 16.56 6.61 20.76
C GLY A 272 17.94 7.06 20.35
N PHE A 273 18.03 7.62 19.16
CA PHE A 273 19.21 8.33 18.71
C PHE A 273 18.81 9.64 18.02
N SER A 274 19.77 10.58 18.04
CA SER A 274 19.67 11.84 17.30
C SER A 274 21.04 12.12 16.69
N GLY A 275 21.10 12.39 15.38
CA GLY A 275 22.35 12.69 14.69
C GLY A 275 22.58 11.87 13.42
N LYS A 276 23.80 11.95 12.88
CA LYS A 276 24.15 11.36 11.59
C LYS A 276 24.65 9.90 11.65
N GLN A 277 24.96 9.39 12.83
CA GLN A 277 25.40 8.00 13.03
C GLN A 277 24.21 7.17 13.54
N ALA A 278 23.33 6.77 12.65
CA ALA A 278 22.20 5.91 13.00
C ALA A 278 22.69 4.51 13.41
N PRO A 279 22.27 3.98 14.56
CA PRO A 279 22.50 2.59 14.91
C PRO A 279 21.75 1.67 13.96
N GLY A 280 22.16 0.40 13.86
CA GLY A 280 21.33 -0.60 13.20
C GLY A 280 20.02 -0.83 13.94
N PHE A 281 18.96 -1.25 13.21
CA PHE A 281 17.65 -1.55 13.81
C PHE A 281 17.75 -2.47 15.03
N ASN A 282 18.46 -3.58 14.90
CA ASN A 282 18.63 -4.55 16.00
C ASN A 282 19.34 -3.95 17.22
N GLN A 283 20.28 -3.04 17.01
CA GLN A 283 20.98 -2.37 18.10
C GLN A 283 20.04 -1.41 18.85
N LEU A 284 19.21 -0.66 18.14
CA LEU A 284 18.24 0.24 18.74
C LEU A 284 17.18 -0.55 19.54
N VAL A 285 16.68 -1.64 18.98
CA VAL A 285 15.72 -2.53 19.67
C VAL A 285 16.35 -3.18 20.90
N ALA A 286 17.61 -3.63 20.82
CA ALA A 286 18.31 -4.21 21.97
C ALA A 286 18.49 -3.19 23.12
N GLN A 287 18.69 -1.91 22.82
CA GLN A 287 18.75 -0.87 23.85
C GLN A 287 17.36 -0.65 24.49
N ALA A 288 16.28 -0.67 23.70
CA ALA A 288 14.92 -0.61 24.21
C ALA A 288 14.57 -1.83 25.08
N ASP A 289 15.03 -3.02 24.70
CA ASP A 289 14.86 -4.26 25.47
C ASP A 289 15.54 -4.18 26.83
N ALA A 290 16.77 -3.69 26.89
CA ALA A 290 17.47 -3.46 28.17
C ALA A 290 16.71 -2.47 29.07
N ALA A 291 16.05 -1.46 28.52
CA ALA A 291 15.19 -0.56 29.28
C ALA A 291 13.90 -1.25 29.71
N LEU A 292 13.27 -2.06 28.87
CA LEU A 292 12.07 -2.83 29.20
C LEU A 292 12.34 -3.83 30.34
N TYR A 293 13.49 -4.47 30.30
CA TYR A 293 13.92 -5.35 31.40
C TYR A 293 13.97 -4.60 32.74
N ARG A 294 14.55 -3.37 32.78
CA ARG A 294 14.55 -2.54 33.98
C ARG A 294 13.13 -2.15 34.42
N ALA A 295 12.26 -1.82 33.49
CA ALA A 295 10.86 -1.51 33.78
C ALA A 295 10.15 -2.68 34.48
N LYS A 296 10.37 -3.91 34.00
CA LYS A 296 9.82 -5.13 34.60
C LYS A 296 10.41 -5.39 36.00
N ASP A 297 11.73 -5.24 36.17
CA ASP A 297 12.44 -5.47 37.43
C ASP A 297 12.04 -4.47 38.51
N GLN A 298 11.83 -3.23 38.16
CA GLN A 298 11.48 -2.15 39.10
C GLN A 298 10.00 -2.08 39.48
N GLY A 299 9.20 -3.08 39.13
CA GLY A 299 7.81 -3.19 39.58
C GLY A 299 6.76 -3.02 38.49
N ARG A 300 7.12 -3.10 37.20
CA ARG A 300 6.23 -3.09 36.04
C ARG A 300 5.39 -1.81 35.91
N ASN A 301 4.46 -1.79 34.93
CA ASN A 301 3.54 -0.67 34.64
C ASN A 301 4.26 0.69 34.65
N ARG A 302 5.38 0.78 33.92
CA ARG A 302 6.21 1.99 33.85
C ARG A 302 6.95 2.12 32.55
N VAL A 303 7.51 3.28 32.34
CA VAL A 303 8.40 3.61 31.25
C VAL A 303 9.81 3.77 31.74
N GLU A 304 10.75 3.05 31.17
CA GLU A 304 12.18 3.23 31.37
C GLU A 304 12.87 3.67 30.09
N LEU A 305 13.79 4.60 30.22
CA LEU A 305 14.48 5.24 29.09
C LEU A 305 15.98 4.92 29.13
N VAL A 306 16.54 4.59 27.98
CA VAL A 306 17.97 4.75 27.72
C VAL A 306 18.15 6.12 27.04
N PRO A 307 18.92 7.05 27.63
CA PRO A 307 19.17 8.35 27.04
C PRO A 307 19.65 8.22 25.58
N ALA A 308 19.20 9.12 24.72
CA ALA A 308 19.59 9.10 23.32
C ALA A 308 21.11 9.20 23.20
N THR A 309 21.71 8.32 22.45
CA THR A 309 23.12 8.45 22.03
C THR A 309 23.20 9.64 21.05
N SER A 310 23.76 10.75 21.51
CA SER A 310 24.16 11.86 20.65
C SER A 310 25.55 11.57 20.11
N ALA A 311 25.67 11.45 18.79
CA ALA A 311 26.97 11.40 18.12
C ALA A 311 27.42 12.79 17.69
#